data_b3ac143c51b0ebf832d4d9dfcd88441d
#
_entry.id   b3ac143c51b0ebf832d4d9dfcd88441d
#
_cell.length_a   1.000
_cell.length_b   1.000
_cell.length_c   1.000
_cell.angle_alpha   90.00
_cell.angle_beta   90.00
_cell.angle_gamma   90.00
#
_symmetry.space_group_name_H-M   'P 1'
#
loop_
_entity.id
_entity.type
_entity.pdbx_description
1 polymer ?
#
loop_
_entity_poly.entity_id
_entity_poly.type
_entity_poly.pdbx_seq_one_letter_code
_entity_poly.pdbx_strand_id
1 'polypeptide(L)'
;MTTQAILACLIFVATIILLVWQPVHMVIIGALIPAVLATCGLIDPKTAYTDFGNTTIVFFMGLVVVGEAFFKTGLASYVGGKIIGLLGKNEKGLMLGTGIVGGGLSAFMNDTGSTACLMPIVSSMAAKANVHPSKLLMALAYFCSMGGTITLAGTTPHIVANGILADNGLREFG
;
A
#
# COMPACT_ATOMS: atom_id res chain seq x y z
N MET A 1 -25.33 9.60 23.81
CA MET A 1 -24.90 9.30 22.43
C MET A 1 -26.13 9.45 21.54
N THR A 2 -26.04 10.25 20.52
CA THR A 2 -27.14 10.42 19.55
C THR A 2 -27.38 9.09 18.82
N THR A 3 -28.63 8.77 18.49
CA THR A 3 -29.01 7.54 17.78
C THR A 3 -28.15 7.34 16.51
N GLN A 4 -27.79 8.42 15.84
CA GLN A 4 -26.92 8.43 14.67
C GLN A 4 -25.49 7.93 14.99
N ALA A 5 -24.93 8.28 16.16
CA ALA A 5 -23.60 7.82 16.56
C ALA A 5 -23.58 6.30 16.83
N ILE A 6 -24.65 5.78 17.44
CA ILE A 6 -24.78 4.32 17.69
C ILE A 6 -24.90 3.59 16.36
N LEU A 7 -25.69 4.11 15.43
CA LEU A 7 -25.88 3.52 14.11
C LEU A 7 -24.56 3.51 13.31
N ALA A 8 -23.81 4.61 13.33
CA ALA A 8 -22.49 4.70 12.70
C ALA A 8 -21.50 3.66 13.26
N CYS A 9 -21.44 3.54 14.60
CA CYS A 9 -20.60 2.52 15.24
C CYS A 9 -21.02 1.09 14.84
N LEU A 10 -22.32 0.84 14.72
CA LEU A 10 -22.83 -0.48 14.36
C LEU A 10 -22.46 -0.84 12.91
N ILE A 11 -22.59 0.11 11.98
CA ILE A 11 -22.17 -0.05 10.59
C ILE A 11 -20.66 -0.28 10.51
N PHE A 12 -19.86 0.47 11.28
CA PHE A 12 -18.42 0.33 11.32
C PHE A 12 -17.99 -1.07 11.79
N VAL A 13 -18.58 -1.56 12.90
CA VAL A 13 -18.33 -2.91 13.42
C VAL A 13 -18.76 -3.98 12.41
N ALA A 14 -19.94 -3.82 11.79
CA ALA A 14 -20.42 -4.74 10.77
C ALA A 14 -19.48 -4.78 9.55
N THR A 15 -18.94 -3.63 9.14
CA THR A 15 -17.96 -3.53 8.05
C THR A 15 -16.67 -4.29 8.40
N ILE A 16 -16.16 -4.14 9.62
CA ILE A 16 -14.97 -4.89 10.07
C ILE A 16 -15.23 -6.40 10.02
N ILE A 17 -16.39 -6.85 10.53
CA ILE A 17 -16.76 -8.27 10.51
C ILE A 17 -16.84 -8.80 9.07
N LEU A 18 -17.46 -8.05 8.16
CA LEU A 18 -17.54 -8.41 6.74
C LEU A 18 -16.17 -8.47 6.07
N LEU A 19 -15.25 -7.55 6.40
CA LEU A 19 -13.88 -7.54 5.87
C LEU A 19 -13.04 -8.70 6.41
N VAL A 20 -13.26 -9.12 7.66
CA VAL A 20 -12.55 -10.27 8.25
C VAL A 20 -13.10 -11.59 7.71
N TRP A 21 -14.41 -11.70 7.60
CA TRP A 21 -15.07 -12.94 7.14
C TRP A 21 -15.00 -13.15 5.64
N GLN A 22 -14.85 -12.06 4.88
CA GLN A 22 -14.73 -12.03 3.42
C GLN A 22 -15.76 -12.90 2.66
N PRO A 23 -17.04 -12.86 3.01
CA PRO A 23 -18.05 -13.64 2.29
C PRO A 23 -18.24 -13.13 0.86
N VAL A 24 -17.89 -11.86 0.61
CA VAL A 24 -18.01 -11.15 -0.66
C VAL A 24 -16.69 -10.45 -0.96
N HIS A 25 -16.40 -10.21 -2.23
CA HIS A 25 -15.18 -9.55 -2.66
C HIS A 25 -15.04 -8.17 -2.00
N MET A 26 -13.85 -7.85 -1.48
CA MET A 26 -13.55 -6.62 -0.72
C MET A 26 -14.01 -5.33 -1.45
N VAL A 27 -13.92 -5.29 -2.79
CA VAL A 27 -14.34 -4.15 -3.61
C VAL A 27 -15.85 -3.90 -3.50
N ILE A 28 -16.67 -4.97 -3.44
CA ILE A 28 -18.13 -4.86 -3.32
C ILE A 28 -18.48 -4.34 -1.93
N ILE A 29 -17.80 -4.81 -0.88
CA ILE A 29 -18.00 -4.30 0.48
C ILE A 29 -17.68 -2.79 0.51
N GLY A 30 -16.54 -2.38 -0.04
CA GLY A 30 -16.17 -0.96 -0.12
C GLY A 30 -17.18 -0.08 -0.86
N ALA A 31 -17.74 -0.57 -1.98
CA ALA A 31 -18.74 0.16 -2.74
C ALA A 31 -20.12 0.23 -2.06
N LEU A 32 -20.45 -0.76 -1.22
CA LEU A 32 -21.73 -0.79 -0.49
C LEU A 32 -21.75 0.12 0.74
N ILE A 33 -20.60 0.40 1.36
CA ILE A 33 -20.53 1.24 2.57
C ILE A 33 -21.17 2.61 2.38
N PRO A 34 -20.83 3.40 1.34
CA PRO A 34 -21.47 4.69 1.11
C PRO A 34 -22.98 4.58 0.89
N ALA A 35 -23.45 3.54 0.19
CA ALA A 35 -24.87 3.30 -0.03
C ALA A 35 -25.61 3.02 1.28
N VAL A 36 -25.05 2.20 2.15
CA VAL A 36 -25.62 1.89 3.47
C VAL A 36 -25.66 3.13 4.36
N LEU A 37 -24.59 3.92 4.38
CA LEU A 37 -24.54 5.17 5.15
C LEU A 37 -25.57 6.20 4.66
N ALA A 38 -25.75 6.30 3.33
CA ALA A 38 -26.74 7.19 2.73
C ALA A 38 -28.18 6.73 3.02
N THR A 39 -28.48 5.43 2.90
CA THR A 39 -29.81 4.87 3.20
C THR A 39 -30.17 4.97 4.69
N CYS A 40 -29.19 4.92 5.57
CA CYS A 40 -29.36 5.15 7.01
C CYS A 40 -29.48 6.64 7.39
N GLY A 41 -29.38 7.56 6.43
CA GLY A 41 -29.49 9.01 6.67
C GLY A 41 -28.32 9.60 7.46
N LEU A 42 -27.17 8.94 7.45
CA LEU A 42 -25.93 9.40 8.10
C LEU A 42 -25.15 10.35 7.20
N ILE A 43 -25.25 10.17 5.87
CA ILE A 43 -24.60 11.00 4.85
C ILE A 43 -25.65 11.36 3.79
N ASP A 44 -25.55 12.56 3.21
CA ASP A 44 -26.40 12.95 2.09
C ASP A 44 -26.13 12.03 0.88
N PRO A 45 -27.17 11.42 0.27
CA PRO A 45 -27.03 10.57 -0.90
C PRO A 45 -26.25 11.21 -2.06
N LYS A 46 -26.34 12.54 -2.20
CA LYS A 46 -25.63 13.28 -3.25
C LYS A 46 -24.12 13.34 -3.02
N THR A 47 -23.68 13.32 -1.76
CA THR A 47 -22.27 13.41 -1.38
C THR A 47 -21.63 12.05 -1.12
N ALA A 48 -22.43 10.99 -0.95
CA ALA A 48 -21.95 9.65 -0.58
C ALA A 48 -20.88 9.08 -1.52
N TYR A 49 -20.90 9.48 -2.80
CA TYR A 49 -19.97 9.00 -3.83
C TYR A 49 -19.06 10.09 -4.40
N THR A 50 -19.14 11.32 -3.92
CA THR A 50 -18.30 12.44 -4.43
C THR A 50 -16.82 12.19 -4.19
N ASP A 51 -16.48 11.54 -3.09
CA ASP A 51 -15.09 11.24 -2.74
C ASP A 51 -14.42 10.26 -3.72
N PHE A 52 -15.19 9.44 -4.43
CA PHE A 52 -14.64 8.60 -5.52
C PHE A 52 -14.08 9.41 -6.69
N GLY A 53 -14.56 10.64 -6.88
CA GLY A 53 -14.06 11.61 -7.87
C GLY A 53 -13.03 12.59 -7.31
N ASN A 54 -12.61 12.46 -6.06
CA ASN A 54 -11.60 13.32 -5.44
C ASN A 54 -10.27 13.22 -6.20
N THR A 55 -9.65 14.38 -6.44
CA THR A 55 -8.37 14.50 -7.15
C THR A 55 -7.29 13.58 -6.56
N THR A 56 -7.27 13.44 -5.24
CA THR A 56 -6.32 12.55 -4.54
C THR A 56 -6.50 11.08 -4.94
N ILE A 57 -7.74 10.61 -5.07
CA ILE A 57 -8.03 9.23 -5.47
C ILE A 57 -7.69 9.01 -6.94
N VAL A 58 -8.01 9.97 -7.81
CA VAL A 58 -7.67 9.89 -9.24
C VAL A 58 -6.16 9.87 -9.43
N PHE A 59 -5.43 10.72 -8.69
CA PHE A 59 -3.96 10.72 -8.67
C PHE A 59 -3.41 9.36 -8.23
N PHE A 60 -3.96 8.79 -7.14
CA PHE A 60 -3.55 7.47 -6.65
C PHE A 60 -3.80 6.35 -7.68
N MET A 61 -4.95 6.37 -8.35
CA MET A 61 -5.23 5.40 -9.42
C MET A 61 -4.18 5.47 -10.54
N GLY A 62 -3.81 6.67 -10.99
CA GLY A 62 -2.75 6.86 -11.97
C GLY A 62 -1.42 6.29 -11.51
N LEU A 63 -1.09 6.50 -10.26
CA LEU A 63 0.16 6.06 -9.65
C LEU A 63 0.24 4.53 -9.53
N VAL A 64 -0.88 3.88 -9.16
CA VAL A 64 -0.99 2.42 -9.13
C VAL A 64 -0.81 1.83 -10.53
N VAL A 65 -1.40 2.44 -11.56
CA VAL A 65 -1.23 1.98 -12.95
C VAL A 65 0.22 2.06 -13.41
N VAL A 66 0.92 3.16 -13.09
CA VAL A 66 2.36 3.30 -13.40
C VAL A 66 3.18 2.26 -12.64
N GLY A 67 2.91 2.07 -11.35
CA GLY A 67 3.56 1.05 -10.52
C GLY A 67 3.39 -0.35 -11.11
N GLU A 68 2.18 -0.70 -11.52
CA GLU A 68 1.88 -2.00 -12.14
C GLU A 68 2.60 -2.18 -13.49
N ALA A 69 2.77 -1.10 -14.27
CA ALA A 69 3.56 -1.15 -15.49
C ALA A 69 5.03 -1.49 -15.23
N PHE A 70 5.64 -0.93 -14.16
CA PHE A 70 6.98 -1.30 -13.72
C PHE A 70 7.12 -2.78 -13.37
N PHE A 71 6.07 -3.37 -12.77
CA PHE A 71 6.03 -4.81 -12.48
C PHE A 71 5.94 -5.64 -13.75
N LYS A 72 4.97 -5.36 -14.59
CA LYS A 72 4.67 -6.16 -15.81
C LYS A 72 5.81 -6.11 -16.83
N THR A 73 6.52 -5.00 -16.91
CA THR A 73 7.72 -4.89 -17.77
C THR A 73 8.94 -5.63 -17.22
N GLY A 74 8.90 -6.08 -15.94
CA GLY A 74 10.03 -6.72 -15.30
C GLY A 74 11.20 -5.78 -14.97
N LEU A 75 11.02 -4.47 -15.19
CA LEU A 75 12.07 -3.47 -14.99
C LEU A 75 12.51 -3.43 -13.53
N ALA A 76 11.56 -3.46 -12.59
CA ALA A 76 11.84 -3.49 -11.16
C ALA A 76 12.67 -4.71 -10.77
N SER A 77 12.34 -5.89 -11.31
CA SER A 77 13.06 -7.13 -11.08
C SER A 77 14.49 -7.10 -11.68
N TYR A 78 14.61 -6.55 -12.89
CA TYR A 78 15.90 -6.45 -13.58
C TYR A 78 16.86 -5.51 -12.83
N VAL A 79 16.42 -4.31 -12.51
CA VAL A 79 17.21 -3.31 -11.79
C VAL A 79 17.55 -3.80 -10.39
N GLY A 80 16.54 -4.31 -9.67
CA GLY A 80 16.71 -4.85 -8.33
C GLY A 80 17.72 -6.00 -8.28
N GLY A 81 17.57 -6.98 -9.16
CA GLY A 81 18.49 -8.13 -9.23
C GLY A 81 19.92 -7.73 -9.52
N LYS A 82 20.15 -6.75 -10.41
CA LYS A 82 21.48 -6.27 -10.76
C LYS A 82 22.17 -5.55 -9.60
N ILE A 83 21.45 -4.67 -8.90
CA ILE A 83 22.00 -3.91 -7.77
C ILE A 83 22.30 -4.83 -6.58
N ILE A 84 21.36 -5.71 -6.22
CA ILE A 84 21.57 -6.68 -5.13
C ILE A 84 22.75 -7.60 -5.46
N GLY A 85 22.87 -8.03 -6.73
CA GLY A 85 23.99 -8.87 -7.18
C GLY A 85 25.37 -8.19 -7.07
N LEU A 86 25.43 -6.89 -7.28
CA LEU A 86 26.67 -6.10 -7.14
C LEU A 86 27.10 -5.90 -5.68
N LEU A 87 26.13 -5.70 -4.78
CA LEU A 87 26.36 -5.43 -3.36
C LEU A 87 26.49 -6.73 -2.53
N GLY A 88 25.95 -7.83 -3.03
CA GLY A 88 25.66 -9.04 -2.29
C GLY A 88 26.73 -10.14 -2.34
N LYS A 89 27.97 -9.85 -1.93
CA LYS A 89 28.98 -10.93 -1.77
C LYS A 89 28.92 -11.61 -0.38
N ASN A 90 28.41 -10.93 0.63
CA ASN A 90 28.30 -11.40 2.02
C ASN A 90 26.87 -11.20 2.54
N GLU A 91 26.48 -11.88 3.63
CA GLU A 91 25.16 -11.75 4.27
C GLU A 91 24.79 -10.28 4.54
N LYS A 92 25.69 -9.50 5.12
CA LYS A 92 25.46 -8.07 5.39
C LYS A 92 25.30 -7.23 4.11
N GLY A 93 26.08 -7.53 3.08
CA GLY A 93 25.98 -6.87 1.78
C GLY A 93 24.67 -7.18 1.07
N LEU A 94 24.20 -8.44 1.14
CA LEU A 94 22.90 -8.85 0.62
C LEU A 94 21.75 -8.14 1.37
N MET A 95 21.83 -8.05 2.70
CA MET A 95 20.83 -7.33 3.49
C MET A 95 20.77 -5.84 3.12
N LEU A 96 21.93 -5.18 3.03
CA LEU A 96 22.01 -3.77 2.64
C LEU A 96 21.54 -3.55 1.20
N GLY A 97 21.98 -4.41 0.26
CA GLY A 97 21.55 -4.33 -1.13
C GLY A 97 20.05 -4.52 -1.29
N THR A 98 19.49 -5.51 -0.60
CA THR A 98 18.04 -5.76 -0.55
C THR A 98 17.29 -4.56 0.05
N GLY A 99 17.85 -3.97 1.10
CA GLY A 99 17.29 -2.79 1.76
C GLY A 99 17.27 -1.56 0.85
N ILE A 100 18.41 -1.22 0.24
CA ILE A 100 18.53 -0.06 -0.65
C ILE A 100 17.59 -0.19 -1.85
N VAL A 101 17.57 -1.38 -2.47
CA VAL A 101 16.70 -1.62 -3.63
C VAL A 101 15.24 -1.67 -3.23
N GLY A 102 14.91 -2.39 -2.16
CA GLY A 102 13.54 -2.50 -1.65
C GLY A 102 12.97 -1.15 -1.23
N GLY A 103 13.72 -0.41 -0.42
CA GLY A 103 13.32 0.93 0.01
C GLY A 103 13.25 1.93 -1.14
N GLY A 104 14.24 1.91 -2.05
CA GLY A 104 14.26 2.79 -3.22
C GLY A 104 13.09 2.53 -4.17
N LEU A 105 12.76 1.28 -4.46
CA LEU A 105 11.60 0.94 -5.29
C LEU A 105 10.28 1.28 -4.58
N SER A 106 10.21 1.00 -3.29
CA SER A 106 9.01 1.29 -2.49
C SER A 106 8.72 2.79 -2.37
N ALA A 107 9.72 3.65 -2.47
CA ALA A 107 9.52 5.09 -2.51
C ALA A 107 8.72 5.57 -3.74
N PHE A 108 8.82 4.83 -4.86
CA PHE A 108 8.11 5.18 -6.11
C PHE A 108 6.90 4.28 -6.38
N MET A 109 6.80 3.17 -5.67
CA MET A 109 5.78 2.14 -5.87
C MET A 109 5.19 1.77 -4.51
N ASN A 110 4.02 1.14 -4.51
CA ASN A 110 3.44 0.61 -3.27
C ASN A 110 4.40 -0.41 -2.60
N ASP A 111 4.56 -0.30 -1.29
CA ASP A 111 5.44 -1.15 -0.45
C ASP A 111 5.14 -2.65 -0.60
N THR A 112 3.86 -3.03 -0.62
CA THR A 112 3.41 -4.42 -0.81
C THR A 112 3.82 -4.94 -2.18
N GLY A 113 3.63 -4.13 -3.22
CA GLY A 113 4.01 -4.46 -4.57
C GLY A 113 5.53 -4.65 -4.71
N SER A 114 6.32 -3.69 -4.21
CA SER A 114 7.78 -3.75 -4.24
C SER A 114 8.31 -5.00 -3.53
N THR A 115 7.73 -5.33 -2.36
CA THR A 115 8.08 -6.55 -1.61
C THR A 115 7.76 -7.81 -2.42
N ALA A 116 6.56 -7.91 -2.99
CA ALA A 116 6.14 -9.08 -3.77
C ALA A 116 7.02 -9.30 -5.01
N CYS A 117 7.41 -8.21 -5.70
CA CYS A 117 8.27 -8.27 -6.88
C CYS A 117 9.69 -8.75 -6.56
N LEU A 118 10.26 -8.26 -5.47
CA LEU A 118 11.64 -8.58 -5.10
C LEU A 118 11.76 -9.91 -4.36
N MET A 119 10.68 -10.42 -3.78
CA MET A 119 10.67 -11.66 -3.00
C MET A 119 11.32 -12.86 -3.72
N PRO A 120 10.98 -13.20 -4.99
CA PRO A 120 11.58 -14.33 -5.68
C PRO A 120 13.08 -14.11 -5.95
N ILE A 121 13.49 -12.88 -6.24
CA ILE A 121 14.88 -12.52 -6.51
C ILE A 121 15.69 -12.68 -5.22
N VAL A 122 15.24 -12.10 -4.14
CA VAL A 122 15.88 -12.14 -2.83
C VAL A 122 15.98 -13.59 -2.32
N SER A 123 14.92 -14.38 -2.47
CA SER A 123 14.93 -15.81 -2.11
C SER A 123 15.95 -16.61 -2.92
N SER A 124 16.03 -16.38 -4.23
CA SER A 124 17.01 -17.03 -5.11
C SER A 124 18.43 -16.65 -4.74
N MET A 125 18.69 -15.39 -4.40
CA MET A 125 20.01 -14.92 -3.99
C MET A 125 20.40 -15.44 -2.62
N ALA A 126 19.47 -15.53 -1.68
CA ALA A 126 19.68 -16.14 -0.37
C ALA A 126 20.16 -17.59 -0.51
N ALA A 127 19.49 -18.36 -1.37
CA ALA A 127 19.87 -19.75 -1.65
C ALA A 127 21.28 -19.86 -2.25
N LYS A 128 21.64 -18.99 -3.21
CA LYS A 128 22.97 -18.96 -3.82
C LYS A 128 24.08 -18.56 -2.85
N ALA A 129 23.79 -17.68 -1.90
CA ALA A 129 24.73 -17.20 -0.90
C ALA A 129 24.78 -18.07 0.37
N ASN A 130 23.98 -19.15 0.42
CA ASN A 130 23.87 -20.04 1.58
C ASN A 130 23.43 -19.30 2.86
N VAL A 131 22.57 -18.29 2.70
CA VAL A 131 21.98 -17.48 3.77
C VAL A 131 20.51 -17.88 3.94
N HIS A 132 20.02 -17.88 5.17
CA HIS A 132 18.61 -18.16 5.44
C HIS A 132 17.69 -17.13 4.75
N PRO A 133 16.78 -17.53 3.85
CA PRO A 133 15.89 -16.62 3.13
C PRO A 133 15.09 -15.70 4.06
N SER A 134 14.66 -16.19 5.22
CA SER A 134 13.87 -15.43 6.19
C SER A 134 14.55 -14.15 6.67
N LYS A 135 15.86 -14.14 6.83
CA LYS A 135 16.61 -12.94 7.23
C LYS A 135 16.55 -11.85 6.17
N LEU A 136 16.74 -12.23 4.90
CA LEU A 136 16.72 -11.28 3.78
C LEU A 136 15.31 -10.82 3.46
N LEU A 137 14.30 -11.70 3.54
CA LEU A 137 12.90 -11.35 3.33
C LEU A 137 12.37 -10.43 4.43
N MET A 138 12.81 -10.64 5.67
CA MET A 138 12.46 -9.73 6.76
C MET A 138 13.08 -8.34 6.56
N ALA A 139 14.36 -8.29 6.16
CA ALA A 139 15.02 -7.03 5.80
C ALA A 139 14.28 -6.34 4.64
N LEU A 140 13.92 -7.09 3.58
CA LEU A 140 13.15 -6.57 2.46
C LEU A 140 11.84 -5.92 2.93
N ALA A 141 11.05 -6.61 3.74
CA ALA A 141 9.77 -6.10 4.24
C ALA A 141 9.94 -4.79 5.03
N TYR A 142 10.89 -4.76 5.97
CA TYR A 142 11.14 -3.54 6.76
C TYR A 142 11.61 -2.37 5.90
N PHE A 143 12.57 -2.60 5.01
CA PHE A 143 13.08 -1.52 4.16
C PHE A 143 12.05 -1.04 3.13
N CYS A 144 11.19 -1.92 2.60
CA CYS A 144 10.09 -1.50 1.75
C CYS A 144 9.09 -0.64 2.52
N SER A 145 8.71 -1.03 3.73
CA SER A 145 7.82 -0.22 4.57
C SER A 145 8.43 1.14 4.91
N MET A 146 9.73 1.19 5.27
CA MET A 146 10.44 2.45 5.50
C MET A 146 10.57 3.27 4.21
N GLY A 147 10.86 2.65 3.08
CA GLY A 147 10.94 3.32 1.78
C GLY A 147 9.61 3.93 1.35
N GLY A 148 8.51 3.24 1.64
CA GLY A 148 7.16 3.72 1.37
C GLY A 148 6.81 5.01 2.12
N THR A 149 7.48 5.33 3.23
CA THR A 149 7.25 6.58 3.96
C THR A 149 7.96 7.80 3.36
N ILE A 150 8.87 7.59 2.39
CA ILE A 150 9.65 8.69 1.76
C ILE A 150 8.76 9.55 0.87
N THR A 151 7.78 8.95 0.20
CA THR A 151 6.87 9.67 -0.70
C THR A 151 5.40 9.36 -0.38
N LEU A 152 4.51 10.24 -0.79
CA LEU A 152 3.05 10.02 -0.69
C LEU A 152 2.59 8.80 -1.51
N ALA A 153 3.36 8.44 -2.53
CA ALA A 153 3.06 7.33 -3.43
C ALA A 153 3.35 5.95 -2.82
N GLY A 154 4.28 5.88 -1.89
CA GLY A 154 4.78 4.62 -1.35
C GLY A 154 3.78 3.86 -0.48
N THR A 155 2.90 4.56 0.24
CA THR A 155 1.87 3.92 1.07
C THR A 155 0.51 4.59 0.95
N THR A 156 -0.53 3.78 0.80
CA THR A 156 -1.93 4.25 0.71
C THR A 156 -2.38 5.08 1.93
N PRO A 157 -2.03 4.73 3.20
CA PRO A 157 -2.42 5.51 4.36
C PRO A 157 -1.98 6.98 4.32
N HIS A 158 -0.80 7.28 3.74
CA HIS A 158 -0.32 8.66 3.64
C HIS A 158 -1.18 9.50 2.70
N ILE A 159 -1.62 8.93 1.58
CA ILE A 159 -2.47 9.60 0.61
C ILE A 159 -3.84 9.91 1.25
N VAL A 160 -4.41 8.94 1.97
CA VAL A 160 -5.69 9.14 2.66
C VAL A 160 -5.57 10.21 3.75
N ALA A 161 -4.51 10.15 4.57
CA ALA A 161 -4.26 11.15 5.60
C ALA A 161 -4.08 12.55 5.00
N ASN A 162 -3.36 12.65 3.90
CA ASN A 162 -3.14 13.93 3.20
C ASN A 162 -4.44 14.50 2.64
N GLY A 163 -5.29 13.64 2.05
CA GLY A 163 -6.62 14.06 1.58
C GLY A 163 -7.48 14.61 2.72
N ILE A 164 -7.52 13.95 3.87
CA ILE A 164 -8.27 14.44 5.05
C ILE A 164 -7.72 15.78 5.55
N LEU A 165 -6.40 15.97 5.54
CA LEU A 165 -5.79 17.24 5.93
C LEU A 165 -6.17 18.36 4.96
N ALA A 166 -6.13 18.11 3.65
CA ALA A 166 -6.53 19.06 2.62
C ALA A 166 -8.00 19.47 2.77
N ASP A 167 -8.90 18.51 2.97
CA ASP A 167 -10.34 18.77 3.15
C ASP A 167 -10.65 19.60 4.39
N ASN A 168 -9.82 19.53 5.42
CA ASN A 168 -9.94 20.34 6.64
C ASN A 168 -9.13 21.65 6.60
N GLY A 169 -8.51 22.00 5.47
CA GLY A 169 -7.69 23.21 5.33
C GLY A 169 -6.42 23.20 6.18
N LEU A 170 -5.95 22.02 6.59
CA LEU A 170 -4.73 21.84 7.36
C LEU A 170 -3.54 21.68 6.41
N ARG A 171 -2.34 21.89 6.96
CA ARG A 171 -1.10 21.73 6.16
C ARG A 171 -0.92 20.26 5.75
N GLU A 172 -0.84 20.05 4.47
CA GLU A 172 -0.56 18.75 3.87
C GLU A 172 0.89 18.31 4.11
N PHE A 173 1.11 17.00 4.11
CA PHE A 173 2.46 16.43 4.07
C PHE A 173 3.06 16.69 2.68
N GLY A 174 4.18 17.38 2.62
CA GLY A 174 4.88 17.72 1.38
C GLY A 174 6.10 16.88 1.19
#